data_8d0c1d2cf2597fb152a60aa40cdf659f
#
_entry.id   8d0c1d2cf2597fb152a60aa40cdf659f
#
_cell.length_a   1.000
_cell.length_b   1.000
_cell.length_c   1.000
_cell.angle_alpha   90.00
_cell.angle_beta   90.00
_cell.angle_gamma   90.00
#
_symmetry.space_group_name_H-M   'P 1'
#
loop_
_entity.id
_entity.type
_entity.pdbx_description
1 polymer ?
#
loop_
_entity_poly.entity_id
_entity_poly.type
_entity_poly.pdbx_seq_one_letter_code
_entity_poly.pdbx_strand_id
1 'polypeptide(L)'
;MFEEVNSKMDFPEMETGILQWWNENKIPDKYMAKNENSDKRYSFIDGPITANNPMGVHHAWGRSYKDLFSRFRTMQGYRQRYQNGFDGQGLWIEVEVEKELGFTSKTDIEGYGIDKFVTLCKERVQRFADVISEQSKLLAYWMHWDNSYHTMSDENNYTIWHFLKTCHDRGLLYEGTDVMPWCPRCSTGLSEHEIVTEGYVEIEHPGLFVKFPILDSNLETTEDSLLIWTTTPWTLSSNCAAAVNKDMDYVKVSQDHGYLYLAKSRISSLAGDHEVVSELKGSELVGLNYEGPFDELPAQAGVEHRVVAWDEVSETEGTGIVHIAPGAGKEDFALGKSEGIPTIAPLDDLGDFVEGFGWLTGLNVYDVNDKIYENLKDKSKFYRLERYKHRYPHCWRCGSELVFRLVDEWFIKMDPLREPLSRVTQNIRWVPEFGMKRELDWLRNMDDWMISKKRYYGLALPIYKCSCCLLYTSPSPRDGLLSRMPSSA
;
A
#
# COMPACT_ATOMS: atom_id res chain seq x y z
N MET A 1 -29.39 -34.83 -48.79
CA MET A 1 -28.42 -35.86 -48.33
C MET A 1 -27.59 -35.18 -47.26
N PHE A 2 -27.54 -35.72 -46.07
CA PHE A 2 -26.70 -35.16 -45.01
C PHE A 2 -25.26 -35.64 -45.25
N GLU A 3 -24.29 -34.75 -45.00
CA GLU A 3 -22.87 -35.12 -45.03
C GLU A 3 -22.55 -36.03 -43.86
N GLU A 4 -21.64 -36.98 -44.06
CA GLU A 4 -21.16 -37.88 -43.00
C GLU A 4 -20.35 -37.08 -41.95
N VAL A 5 -20.75 -37.19 -40.69
CA VAL A 5 -20.06 -36.51 -39.61
C VAL A 5 -18.82 -37.31 -39.20
N ASN A 6 -17.65 -36.67 -39.23
CA ASN A 6 -16.41 -37.26 -38.75
C ASN A 6 -16.51 -37.59 -37.27
N SER A 7 -16.30 -38.85 -36.90
CA SER A 7 -16.33 -39.28 -35.49
C SER A 7 -15.13 -38.83 -34.64
N LYS A 8 -14.06 -38.34 -35.29
CA LYS A 8 -12.87 -37.76 -34.64
C LYS A 8 -12.78 -36.30 -35.07
N MET A 9 -13.28 -35.40 -34.21
CA MET A 9 -13.20 -33.96 -34.45
C MET A 9 -11.89 -33.42 -33.84
N ASP A 10 -11.13 -32.69 -34.65
CA ASP A 10 -10.08 -31.80 -34.20
C ASP A 10 -10.72 -30.42 -33.89
N PHE A 11 -10.98 -30.16 -32.59
CA PHE A 11 -11.65 -28.91 -32.19
C PHE A 11 -10.83 -27.66 -32.51
N PRO A 12 -9.51 -27.59 -32.30
CA PRO A 12 -8.68 -26.46 -32.71
C PRO A 12 -8.73 -26.13 -34.19
N GLU A 13 -8.69 -27.15 -35.06
CA GLU A 13 -8.80 -27.00 -36.52
C GLU A 13 -10.19 -26.47 -36.90
N MET A 14 -11.25 -27.05 -36.34
CA MET A 14 -12.63 -26.63 -36.59
C MET A 14 -12.87 -25.18 -36.13
N GLU A 15 -12.42 -24.81 -34.92
CA GLU A 15 -12.55 -23.44 -34.40
C GLU A 15 -11.80 -22.43 -35.28
N THR A 16 -10.61 -22.76 -35.71
CA THR A 16 -9.81 -21.92 -36.62
C THR A 16 -10.54 -21.70 -37.94
N GLY A 17 -11.11 -22.76 -38.53
CA GLY A 17 -11.89 -22.66 -39.74
C GLY A 17 -13.15 -21.81 -39.61
N ILE A 18 -13.87 -21.93 -38.47
CA ILE A 18 -15.05 -21.10 -38.19
C ILE A 18 -14.66 -19.62 -38.01
N LEU A 19 -13.59 -19.33 -37.27
CA LEU A 19 -13.12 -17.96 -37.08
C LEU A 19 -12.69 -17.31 -38.40
N GLN A 20 -12.00 -18.07 -39.27
CA GLN A 20 -11.64 -17.60 -40.60
C GLN A 20 -12.91 -17.28 -41.42
N TRP A 21 -13.87 -18.18 -41.46
CA TRP A 21 -15.12 -17.97 -42.15
C TRP A 21 -15.91 -16.75 -41.62
N TRP A 22 -15.93 -16.54 -40.27
CA TRP A 22 -16.56 -15.36 -39.69
C TRP A 22 -15.88 -14.05 -40.13
N ASN A 23 -14.56 -14.03 -40.20
CA ASN A 23 -13.80 -12.85 -40.62
C ASN A 23 -14.04 -12.55 -42.13
N GLU A 24 -13.94 -13.55 -42.98
CA GLU A 24 -14.17 -13.42 -44.41
C GLU A 24 -15.59 -12.91 -44.73
N ASN A 25 -16.58 -13.35 -43.95
CA ASN A 25 -17.98 -12.97 -44.13
C ASN A 25 -18.40 -11.77 -43.26
N LYS A 26 -17.49 -11.15 -42.49
CA LYS A 26 -17.76 -10.02 -41.60
C LYS A 26 -18.91 -10.28 -40.63
N ILE A 27 -19.00 -11.49 -40.08
CA ILE A 27 -20.06 -11.89 -39.15
C ILE A 27 -20.04 -11.08 -37.88
N PRO A 28 -18.86 -10.86 -37.19
CA PRO A 28 -18.78 -10.01 -36.01
C PRO A 28 -19.32 -8.60 -36.29
N ASP A 29 -18.87 -7.95 -37.35
CA ASP A 29 -19.29 -6.58 -37.68
C ASP A 29 -20.82 -6.49 -37.92
N LYS A 30 -21.36 -7.43 -38.69
CA LYS A 30 -22.80 -7.51 -38.94
C LYS A 30 -23.59 -7.72 -37.65
N TYR A 31 -23.08 -8.52 -36.73
CA TYR A 31 -23.73 -8.77 -35.46
C TYR A 31 -23.67 -7.54 -34.52
N MET A 32 -22.52 -6.89 -34.40
CA MET A 32 -22.37 -5.70 -33.57
C MET A 32 -23.20 -4.52 -34.07
N ALA A 33 -23.37 -4.38 -35.39
CA ALA A 33 -24.21 -3.34 -36.01
C ALA A 33 -25.72 -3.65 -36.00
N LYS A 34 -26.13 -4.88 -35.61
CA LYS A 34 -27.53 -5.36 -35.78
C LYS A 34 -28.60 -4.44 -35.20
N ASN A 35 -28.31 -3.77 -34.08
CA ASN A 35 -29.27 -2.91 -33.37
C ASN A 35 -28.82 -1.44 -33.35
N GLU A 36 -28.07 -0.98 -34.33
CA GLU A 36 -27.50 0.36 -34.39
C GLU A 36 -28.57 1.47 -34.27
N ASN A 37 -29.74 1.25 -34.81
CA ASN A 37 -30.87 2.20 -34.79
C ASN A 37 -31.84 1.99 -33.62
N SER A 38 -31.49 1.15 -32.61
CA SER A 38 -32.35 0.90 -31.47
C SER A 38 -32.25 2.01 -30.43
N ASP A 39 -33.41 2.44 -29.92
CA ASP A 39 -33.47 3.37 -28.76
C ASP A 39 -33.15 2.67 -27.46
N LYS A 40 -33.24 1.34 -27.38
CA LYS A 40 -32.84 0.57 -26.22
C LYS A 40 -31.31 0.49 -26.14
N ARG A 41 -30.72 1.03 -25.10
CA ARG A 41 -29.27 1.05 -24.93
C ARG A 41 -28.85 0.13 -23.79
N TYR A 42 -27.77 -0.59 -24.00
CA TYR A 42 -27.08 -1.34 -22.98
C TYR A 42 -25.58 -1.15 -23.14
N SER A 43 -24.88 -0.89 -22.01
CA SER A 43 -23.42 -0.86 -21.98
C SER A 43 -22.97 -1.38 -20.63
N PHE A 44 -21.75 -1.83 -20.58
CA PHE A 44 -21.07 -2.13 -19.33
C PHE A 44 -19.78 -1.32 -19.24
N ILE A 45 -19.38 -1.04 -18.01
CA ILE A 45 -18.07 -0.48 -17.71
C ILE A 45 -17.23 -1.63 -17.20
N ASP A 46 -16.04 -1.77 -17.74
CA ASP A 46 -15.09 -2.81 -17.39
C ASP A 46 -13.84 -2.21 -16.79
N GLY A 47 -13.29 -2.86 -15.76
CA GLY A 47 -11.92 -2.65 -15.37
C GLY A 47 -11.02 -3.17 -16.50
N PRO A 48 -10.23 -2.31 -17.17
CA PRO A 48 -9.43 -2.76 -18.31
C PRO A 48 -8.33 -3.71 -17.83
N ILE A 49 -8.08 -4.74 -18.64
CA ILE A 49 -7.00 -5.68 -18.37
C ILE A 49 -5.64 -4.98 -18.48
N THR A 50 -4.73 -5.24 -17.54
CA THR A 50 -3.36 -4.72 -17.62
C THR A 50 -2.62 -5.42 -18.74
N ALA A 51 -2.16 -4.64 -19.73
CA ALA A 51 -1.43 -5.14 -20.88
C ALA A 51 0.06 -5.36 -20.54
N ASN A 52 0.34 -6.37 -19.74
CA ASN A 52 1.67 -6.63 -19.19
C ASN A 52 2.16 -8.08 -19.41
N ASN A 53 1.24 -9.01 -19.57
CA ASN A 53 1.49 -10.43 -19.82
C ASN A 53 0.37 -11.03 -20.68
N PRO A 54 0.53 -12.23 -21.26
CA PRO A 54 -0.56 -12.94 -21.91
C PRO A 54 -1.75 -13.13 -20.98
N MET A 55 -2.94 -13.24 -21.57
CA MET A 55 -4.18 -13.42 -20.83
C MET A 55 -4.20 -14.76 -20.08
N GLY A 56 -4.43 -14.71 -18.78
CA GLY A 56 -4.65 -15.90 -17.96
C GLY A 56 -6.08 -16.44 -18.09
N VAL A 57 -6.31 -17.66 -17.59
CA VAL A 57 -7.64 -18.34 -17.64
C VAL A 57 -8.73 -17.50 -16.97
N HIS A 58 -8.45 -16.83 -15.87
CA HIS A 58 -9.39 -15.96 -15.15
C HIS A 58 -9.82 -14.75 -16.00
N HIS A 59 -8.93 -14.20 -16.82
CA HIS A 59 -9.27 -13.14 -17.78
C HIS A 59 -10.20 -13.66 -18.87
N ALA A 60 -9.90 -14.84 -19.43
CA ALA A 60 -10.74 -15.50 -20.42
C ALA A 60 -12.14 -15.79 -19.87
N TRP A 61 -12.22 -16.27 -18.64
CA TRP A 61 -13.49 -16.50 -17.94
C TRP A 61 -14.30 -15.20 -17.78
N GLY A 62 -13.68 -14.13 -17.27
CA GLY A 62 -14.34 -12.83 -17.17
C GLY A 62 -14.85 -12.30 -18.52
N ARG A 63 -14.05 -12.43 -19.60
CA ARG A 63 -14.46 -12.04 -20.97
C ARG A 63 -15.63 -12.86 -21.47
N SER A 64 -15.66 -14.16 -21.22
CA SER A 64 -16.77 -15.03 -21.60
C SER A 64 -18.09 -14.61 -20.95
N TYR A 65 -18.10 -14.21 -19.68
CA TYR A 65 -19.30 -13.67 -19.04
C TYR A 65 -19.76 -12.36 -19.67
N LYS A 66 -18.84 -11.43 -19.93
CA LYS A 66 -19.17 -10.14 -20.56
C LYS A 66 -19.76 -10.35 -21.95
N ASP A 67 -19.16 -11.24 -22.73
CA ASP A 67 -19.66 -11.61 -24.06
C ASP A 67 -21.05 -12.22 -24.00
N LEU A 68 -21.30 -13.14 -23.07
CA LEU A 68 -22.63 -13.73 -22.87
C LEU A 68 -23.70 -12.66 -22.60
N PHE A 69 -23.45 -11.73 -21.69
CA PHE A 69 -24.39 -10.64 -21.41
C PHE A 69 -24.58 -9.73 -22.62
N SER A 70 -23.51 -9.39 -23.31
CA SER A 70 -23.56 -8.55 -24.52
C SER A 70 -24.38 -9.22 -25.64
N ARG A 71 -24.13 -10.49 -25.90
CA ARG A 71 -24.90 -11.25 -26.91
C ARG A 71 -26.36 -11.38 -26.52
N PHE A 72 -26.67 -11.71 -25.30
CA PHE A 72 -28.03 -11.80 -24.78
C PHE A 72 -28.81 -10.49 -24.98
N ARG A 73 -28.18 -9.36 -24.61
CA ARG A 73 -28.80 -8.03 -24.75
C ARG A 73 -28.98 -7.65 -26.25
N THR A 74 -28.03 -8.00 -27.09
CA THR A 74 -28.16 -7.79 -28.54
C THR A 74 -29.33 -8.60 -29.11
N MET A 75 -29.52 -9.84 -28.66
CA MET A 75 -30.69 -10.65 -29.09
C MET A 75 -32.01 -10.03 -28.61
N GLN A 76 -32.03 -9.30 -27.52
CA GLN A 76 -33.19 -8.57 -27.01
C GLN A 76 -33.42 -7.21 -27.70
N GLY A 77 -32.63 -6.87 -28.70
CA GLY A 77 -32.76 -5.63 -29.47
C GLY A 77 -32.06 -4.41 -28.85
N TYR A 78 -31.14 -4.58 -27.91
CA TYR A 78 -30.38 -3.49 -27.38
C TYR A 78 -29.20 -3.10 -28.27
N ARG A 79 -29.01 -1.80 -28.49
CA ARG A 79 -27.78 -1.23 -29.06
C ARG A 79 -26.68 -1.25 -28.00
N GLN A 80 -25.47 -1.65 -28.39
CA GLN A 80 -24.32 -1.71 -27.49
C GLN A 80 -23.12 -0.94 -28.04
N ARG A 81 -22.18 -0.60 -27.15
CA ARG A 81 -20.96 0.15 -27.51
C ARG A 81 -19.82 -0.75 -27.98
N TYR A 82 -19.71 -1.99 -27.51
CA TYR A 82 -18.66 -2.95 -27.87
C TYR A 82 -17.22 -2.37 -27.79
N GLN A 83 -16.91 -1.61 -26.74
CA GLN A 83 -15.60 -1.02 -26.57
C GLN A 83 -14.74 -1.83 -25.60
N ASN A 84 -13.53 -2.18 -26.05
CA ASN A 84 -12.47 -2.75 -25.19
C ASN A 84 -11.59 -1.65 -24.59
N GLY A 85 -10.82 -1.99 -23.56
CA GLY A 85 -9.81 -1.12 -22.97
C GLY A 85 -8.62 -1.90 -22.47
N PHE A 86 -7.48 -1.20 -22.35
CA PHE A 86 -6.25 -1.71 -21.78
C PHE A 86 -5.73 -0.78 -20.70
N ASP A 87 -5.37 -1.35 -19.55
CA ASP A 87 -4.58 -0.66 -18.53
C ASP A 87 -3.10 -0.72 -18.95
N GLY A 88 -2.59 0.43 -19.30
CA GLY A 88 -1.23 0.58 -19.82
C GLY A 88 -0.31 1.33 -18.88
N GLN A 89 -0.63 1.49 -17.61
CA GLN A 89 0.13 2.28 -16.66
C GLN A 89 0.36 1.52 -15.35
N GLY A 90 1.36 1.94 -14.61
CA GLY A 90 1.54 1.54 -13.23
C GLY A 90 2.77 0.71 -12.94
N LEU A 91 3.01 0.50 -11.64
CA LEU A 91 4.22 -0.10 -11.11
C LEU A 91 4.42 -1.56 -11.56
N TRP A 92 3.34 -2.29 -11.83
CA TRP A 92 3.44 -3.67 -12.33
C TRP A 92 4.21 -3.77 -13.66
N ILE A 93 4.01 -2.78 -14.55
CA ILE A 93 4.74 -2.72 -15.83
C ILE A 93 6.20 -2.37 -15.59
N GLU A 94 6.48 -1.38 -14.70
CA GLU A 94 7.85 -1.02 -14.32
C GLU A 94 8.63 -2.24 -13.82
N VAL A 95 8.06 -2.98 -12.85
CA VAL A 95 8.71 -4.15 -12.24
C VAL A 95 9.06 -5.22 -13.26
N GLU A 96 8.19 -5.47 -14.25
CA GLU A 96 8.49 -6.45 -15.28
C GLU A 96 9.60 -5.98 -16.23
N VAL A 97 9.64 -4.69 -16.58
CA VAL A 97 10.74 -4.13 -17.38
C VAL A 97 12.04 -4.11 -16.58
N GLU A 98 12.00 -3.77 -15.29
CA GLU A 98 13.16 -3.87 -14.38
C GLU A 98 13.73 -5.29 -14.35
N LYS A 99 12.88 -6.32 -14.27
CA LYS A 99 13.31 -7.72 -14.32
C LYS A 99 13.95 -8.09 -15.65
N GLU A 100 13.36 -7.64 -16.77
CA GLU A 100 13.93 -7.87 -18.11
C GLU A 100 15.31 -7.22 -18.25
N LEU A 101 15.55 -6.07 -17.60
CA LEU A 101 16.83 -5.36 -17.60
C LEU A 101 17.80 -5.84 -16.50
N GLY A 102 17.36 -6.69 -15.58
CA GLY A 102 18.17 -7.15 -14.45
C GLY A 102 18.38 -6.10 -13.36
N PHE A 103 17.52 -5.10 -13.25
CA PHE A 103 17.62 -4.04 -12.24
C PHE A 103 17.24 -4.55 -10.86
N THR A 104 17.98 -4.10 -9.86
CA THR A 104 17.79 -4.47 -8.45
C THR A 104 17.25 -3.33 -7.60
N SER A 105 17.39 -2.09 -8.06
CA SER A 105 16.98 -0.87 -7.38
C SER A 105 16.30 0.11 -8.34
N LYS A 106 15.52 1.03 -7.81
CA LYS A 106 14.96 2.15 -8.57
C LYS A 106 16.02 3.10 -9.12
N THR A 107 17.15 3.24 -8.44
CA THR A 107 18.27 4.06 -8.89
C THR A 107 18.89 3.56 -10.20
N ASP A 108 18.77 2.25 -10.50
CA ASP A 108 19.24 1.67 -11.76
C ASP A 108 18.50 2.28 -12.96
N ILE A 109 17.23 2.66 -12.79
CA ILE A 109 16.43 3.33 -13.84
C ILE A 109 17.00 4.71 -14.16
N GLU A 110 17.41 5.47 -13.15
CA GLU A 110 18.00 6.80 -13.34
C GLU A 110 19.33 6.69 -14.10
N GLY A 111 20.17 5.73 -13.72
CA GLY A 111 21.43 5.45 -14.41
C GLY A 111 21.25 4.97 -15.86
N TYR A 112 20.19 4.23 -16.15
CA TYR A 112 19.86 3.77 -17.51
C TYR A 112 19.28 4.89 -18.39
N GLY A 113 18.53 5.81 -17.79
CA GLY A 113 17.82 6.90 -18.44
C GLY A 113 16.30 6.68 -18.43
N ILE A 114 15.58 7.59 -17.75
CA ILE A 114 14.14 7.49 -17.51
C ILE A 114 13.34 7.44 -18.82
N ASP A 115 13.69 8.22 -19.81
CA ASP A 115 13.03 8.25 -21.12
C ASP A 115 13.16 6.94 -21.89
N LYS A 116 14.35 6.31 -21.84
CA LYS A 116 14.58 4.98 -22.43
C LYS A 116 13.75 3.92 -21.72
N PHE A 117 13.75 3.94 -20.39
CA PHE A 117 12.99 3.02 -19.58
C PHE A 117 11.47 3.12 -19.86
N VAL A 118 10.96 4.35 -19.93
CA VAL A 118 9.55 4.60 -20.25
C VAL A 118 9.18 4.15 -21.66
N THR A 119 10.09 4.27 -22.61
CA THR A 119 9.89 3.77 -23.97
C THR A 119 9.71 2.25 -23.94
N LEU A 120 10.57 1.52 -23.22
CA LEU A 120 10.44 0.06 -23.06
C LEU A 120 9.11 -0.33 -22.37
N CYS A 121 8.67 0.45 -21.37
CA CYS A 121 7.36 0.22 -20.74
C CYS A 121 6.21 0.36 -21.75
N LYS A 122 6.23 1.39 -22.60
CA LYS A 122 5.22 1.60 -23.65
C LYS A 122 5.23 0.48 -24.70
N GLU A 123 6.42 0.07 -25.14
CA GLU A 123 6.58 -1.04 -26.10
C GLU A 123 6.07 -2.36 -25.52
N ARG A 124 6.35 -2.62 -24.23
CA ARG A 124 5.80 -3.80 -23.54
C ARG A 124 4.27 -3.78 -23.51
N VAL A 125 3.67 -2.65 -23.14
CA VAL A 125 2.21 -2.49 -23.13
C VAL A 125 1.61 -2.75 -24.50
N GLN A 126 2.17 -2.17 -25.56
CA GLN A 126 1.66 -2.36 -26.92
C GLN A 126 1.77 -3.84 -27.32
N ARG A 127 2.91 -4.47 -27.12
CA ARG A 127 3.13 -5.90 -27.40
C ARG A 127 2.06 -6.79 -26.74
N PHE A 128 1.78 -6.57 -25.46
CA PHE A 128 0.82 -7.40 -24.75
C PHE A 128 -0.64 -7.01 -25.03
N ALA A 129 -0.93 -5.76 -25.36
CA ALA A 129 -2.25 -5.38 -25.87
C ALA A 129 -2.60 -6.13 -27.16
N ASP A 130 -1.63 -6.27 -28.08
CA ASP A 130 -1.80 -7.04 -29.31
C ASP A 130 -2.01 -8.53 -29.02
N VAL A 131 -1.16 -9.12 -28.14
CA VAL A 131 -1.29 -10.54 -27.74
C VAL A 131 -2.65 -10.81 -27.10
N ILE A 132 -3.10 -9.97 -26.17
CA ILE A 132 -4.39 -10.11 -25.49
C ILE A 132 -5.56 -9.93 -26.47
N SER A 133 -5.44 -9.02 -27.44
CA SER A 133 -6.44 -8.84 -28.49
C SER A 133 -6.59 -10.10 -29.31
N GLU A 134 -5.50 -10.70 -29.79
CA GLU A 134 -5.54 -11.94 -30.56
C GLU A 134 -6.10 -13.12 -29.75
N GLN A 135 -5.66 -13.28 -28.49
CA GLN A 135 -6.21 -14.29 -27.59
C GLN A 135 -7.73 -14.11 -27.38
N SER A 136 -8.20 -12.87 -27.31
CA SER A 136 -9.62 -12.56 -27.13
C SER A 136 -10.44 -12.82 -28.40
N LYS A 137 -9.87 -12.56 -29.58
CA LYS A 137 -10.48 -12.93 -30.85
C LYS A 137 -10.63 -14.44 -30.98
N LEU A 138 -9.63 -15.21 -30.50
CA LEU A 138 -9.71 -16.68 -30.45
C LEU A 138 -10.84 -17.18 -29.52
N LEU A 139 -11.15 -16.45 -28.45
CA LEU A 139 -12.34 -16.73 -27.61
C LEU A 139 -13.66 -16.32 -28.26
N ALA A 140 -13.65 -15.82 -29.50
CA ALA A 140 -14.79 -15.21 -30.15
C ALA A 140 -15.42 -14.06 -29.32
N TYR A 141 -14.62 -13.33 -28.56
CA TYR A 141 -15.03 -12.13 -27.84
C TYR A 141 -15.09 -10.95 -28.83
N TRP A 142 -16.29 -10.50 -29.17
CA TRP A 142 -16.48 -9.52 -30.24
C TRP A 142 -16.50 -8.10 -29.70
N MET A 143 -15.55 -7.30 -30.13
CA MET A 143 -15.36 -5.89 -29.78
C MET A 143 -14.90 -5.09 -31.00
N HIS A 144 -15.11 -3.79 -31.00
CA HIS A 144 -14.48 -2.85 -31.91
C HIS A 144 -13.02 -2.66 -31.51
N TRP A 145 -12.15 -3.61 -31.86
CA TRP A 145 -10.75 -3.68 -31.43
C TRP A 145 -9.94 -2.42 -31.78
N ASP A 146 -10.19 -1.86 -32.97
CA ASP A 146 -9.55 -0.64 -33.47
C ASP A 146 -9.96 0.62 -32.70
N ASN A 147 -11.01 0.54 -31.86
CA ASN A 147 -11.49 1.59 -30.99
C ASN A 147 -11.29 1.26 -29.51
N SER A 148 -10.29 0.47 -29.20
CA SER A 148 -9.90 0.21 -27.81
C SER A 148 -9.33 1.48 -27.18
N TYR A 149 -9.73 1.77 -25.93
CA TYR A 149 -9.09 2.85 -25.18
C TYR A 149 -7.86 2.32 -24.42
N HIS A 150 -6.89 3.20 -24.22
CA HIS A 150 -5.69 2.92 -23.43
C HIS A 150 -5.59 3.93 -22.30
N THR A 151 -5.39 3.47 -21.04
CA THR A 151 -5.30 4.37 -19.89
C THR A 151 -4.08 5.30 -19.95
N MET A 152 -3.10 4.98 -20.80
CA MET A 152 -1.93 5.82 -21.05
C MET A 152 -2.14 6.86 -22.17
N SER A 153 -3.33 6.94 -22.78
CA SER A 153 -3.59 7.91 -23.84
C SER A 153 -3.74 9.32 -23.30
N ASP A 154 -3.47 10.33 -24.12
CA ASP A 154 -3.59 11.73 -23.75
C ASP A 154 -5.01 12.10 -23.36
N GLU A 155 -6.03 11.57 -24.06
CA GLU A 155 -7.44 11.81 -23.75
C GLU A 155 -7.82 11.30 -22.37
N ASN A 156 -7.32 10.12 -21.98
CA ASN A 156 -7.52 9.58 -20.65
C ASN A 156 -6.82 10.42 -19.60
N ASN A 157 -5.57 10.80 -19.84
CA ASN A 157 -4.78 11.63 -18.95
C ASN A 157 -5.43 12.99 -18.71
N TYR A 158 -5.93 13.66 -19.78
CA TYR A 158 -6.63 14.93 -19.65
C TYR A 158 -7.95 14.82 -18.90
N THR A 159 -8.65 13.71 -19.04
CA THR A 159 -9.88 13.44 -18.29
C THR A 159 -9.59 13.28 -16.81
N ILE A 160 -8.52 12.58 -16.44
CA ILE A 160 -8.07 12.44 -15.04
C ILE A 160 -7.61 13.79 -14.48
N TRP A 161 -6.86 14.57 -15.25
CA TRP A 161 -6.44 15.91 -14.84
C TRP A 161 -7.63 16.85 -14.61
N HIS A 162 -8.66 16.78 -15.45
CA HIS A 162 -9.91 17.51 -15.23
C HIS A 162 -10.61 17.10 -13.94
N PHE A 163 -10.63 15.81 -13.64
CA PHE A 163 -11.14 15.29 -12.37
C PHE A 163 -10.35 15.85 -11.18
N LEU A 164 -9.02 15.80 -11.21
CA LEU A 164 -8.16 16.35 -10.15
C LEU A 164 -8.35 17.86 -9.97
N LYS A 165 -8.46 18.61 -11.08
CA LYS A 165 -8.81 20.04 -11.03
C LYS A 165 -10.15 20.25 -10.35
N THR A 166 -11.15 19.46 -10.66
CA THR A 166 -12.47 19.55 -10.03
C THR A 166 -12.40 19.26 -8.52
N CYS A 167 -11.60 18.28 -8.10
CA CYS A 167 -11.33 18.01 -6.69
C CYS A 167 -10.66 19.20 -6.00
N HIS A 168 -9.67 19.80 -6.65
CA HIS A 168 -9.00 21.00 -6.15
C HIS A 168 -9.96 22.18 -6.00
N ASP A 169 -10.73 22.50 -7.03
CA ASP A 169 -11.69 23.62 -7.04
C ASP A 169 -12.78 23.45 -5.96
N ARG A 170 -13.03 22.22 -5.52
CA ARG A 170 -13.94 21.87 -4.41
C ARG A 170 -13.26 21.81 -3.04
N GLY A 171 -11.96 22.09 -2.95
CA GLY A 171 -11.18 22.04 -1.71
C GLY A 171 -10.99 20.62 -1.15
N LEU A 172 -11.10 19.60 -2.01
CA LEU A 172 -10.91 18.20 -1.63
C LEU A 172 -9.46 17.75 -1.79
N LEU A 173 -8.69 18.35 -2.70
CA LEU A 173 -7.29 18.02 -2.94
C LEU A 173 -6.38 18.75 -1.96
N TYR A 174 -5.50 18.04 -1.29
CA TYR A 174 -4.54 18.61 -0.35
C TYR A 174 -3.24 17.81 -0.29
N GLU A 175 -2.16 18.44 0.13
CA GLU A 175 -0.94 17.79 0.52
C GLU A 175 -1.00 17.47 2.01
N GLY A 176 -0.66 16.26 2.38
CA GLY A 176 -0.69 15.79 3.75
C GLY A 176 0.46 14.87 4.06
N THR A 177 0.75 14.76 5.36
CA THR A 177 1.75 13.85 5.91
C THR A 177 1.02 12.69 6.60
N ASP A 178 1.39 11.47 6.27
CA ASP A 178 0.84 10.27 6.88
C ASP A 178 1.90 9.16 6.96
N VAL A 179 1.68 8.17 7.84
CA VAL A 179 2.52 6.97 7.92
C VAL A 179 1.88 5.86 7.11
N MET A 180 2.62 5.33 6.18
CA MET A 180 2.12 4.35 5.22
C MET A 180 3.02 3.12 5.14
N PRO A 181 2.43 1.94 4.82
CA PRO A 181 3.21 0.80 4.39
C PRO A 181 4.01 1.15 3.13
N TRP A 182 5.29 0.92 3.17
CA TRP A 182 6.24 1.31 2.15
C TRP A 182 7.12 0.14 1.73
N CYS A 183 7.33 -0.01 0.44
CA CYS A 183 8.30 -0.97 -0.08
C CYS A 183 9.61 -0.27 -0.42
N PRO A 184 10.70 -0.45 0.35
CA PRO A 184 12.00 0.17 0.06
C PRO A 184 12.55 -0.21 -1.33
N ARG A 185 12.41 -1.48 -1.73
CA ARG A 185 12.88 -1.95 -3.06
C ARG A 185 12.13 -1.27 -4.20
N CYS A 186 10.80 -1.13 -4.11
CA CYS A 186 9.99 -0.49 -5.15
C CYS A 186 9.88 1.03 -4.97
N SER A 187 10.39 1.57 -3.85
CA SER A 187 10.34 2.99 -3.49
C SER A 187 8.95 3.58 -3.66
N THR A 188 7.93 2.92 -3.08
CA THR A 188 6.53 3.33 -3.21
C THR A 188 5.68 2.86 -2.03
N GLY A 189 4.68 3.68 -1.68
CA GLY A 189 3.64 3.30 -0.72
C GLY A 189 2.68 2.25 -1.29
N LEU A 190 2.17 1.41 -0.40
CA LEU A 190 1.10 0.46 -0.68
C LEU A 190 -0.14 0.85 0.12
N SER A 191 -1.32 0.67 -0.48
CA SER A 191 -2.57 0.79 0.25
C SER A 191 -2.82 -0.48 1.09
N GLU A 192 -3.59 -0.35 2.16
CA GLU A 192 -4.00 -1.51 2.97
C GLU A 192 -4.68 -2.58 2.12
N HIS A 193 -5.49 -2.18 1.15
CA HIS A 193 -6.17 -3.10 0.23
C HIS A 193 -5.18 -3.94 -0.61
N GLU A 194 -4.07 -3.35 -1.03
CA GLU A 194 -3.01 -4.06 -1.77
C GLU A 194 -2.29 -5.10 -0.90
N ILE A 195 -2.28 -4.91 0.43
CA ILE A 195 -1.63 -5.81 1.38
C ILE A 195 -2.56 -6.94 1.81
N VAL A 196 -3.84 -6.63 2.11
CA VAL A 196 -4.81 -7.59 2.68
C VAL A 196 -5.07 -8.80 1.77
N THR A 197 -4.97 -8.64 0.45
CA THR A 197 -5.37 -9.68 -0.51
C THR A 197 -4.32 -10.79 -0.61
N GLU A 198 -3.03 -10.47 -0.70
CA GLU A 198 -1.94 -11.44 -0.91
C GLU A 198 -0.62 -11.05 -0.21
N GLY A 199 -0.61 -9.94 0.52
CA GLY A 199 0.63 -9.35 1.03
C GLY A 199 1.07 -9.84 2.40
N TYR A 200 0.30 -10.67 3.13
CA TYR A 200 0.73 -11.18 4.43
C TYR A 200 1.36 -12.57 4.31
N VAL A 201 2.63 -12.65 4.70
CA VAL A 201 3.40 -13.90 4.74
C VAL A 201 3.70 -14.26 6.20
N GLU A 202 3.63 -15.55 6.55
CA GLU A 202 4.08 -16.03 7.85
C GLU A 202 5.60 -16.12 7.84
N ILE A 203 6.23 -15.32 8.70
CA ILE A 203 7.69 -15.24 8.82
C ILE A 203 8.11 -15.28 10.28
N GLU A 204 9.41 -15.44 10.51
CA GLU A 204 10.03 -15.46 11.82
C GLU A 204 10.91 -14.21 11.98
N HIS A 205 10.49 -13.31 12.86
CA HIS A 205 11.25 -12.13 13.22
C HIS A 205 11.92 -12.26 14.59
N PRO A 206 12.95 -11.47 14.87
CA PRO A 206 13.48 -11.33 16.23
C PRO A 206 12.46 -10.61 17.12
N GLY A 207 12.05 -11.23 18.21
CA GLY A 207 11.32 -10.59 19.29
C GLY A 207 12.31 -10.06 20.32
N LEU A 208 12.56 -8.76 20.30
CA LEU A 208 13.52 -8.10 21.15
C LEU A 208 12.87 -7.53 22.42
N PHE A 209 13.40 -7.88 23.58
CA PHE A 209 13.03 -7.29 24.86
C PHE A 209 14.10 -6.29 25.29
N VAL A 210 13.65 -5.07 25.64
CA VAL A 210 14.51 -3.92 25.97
C VAL A 210 14.06 -3.28 27.27
N LYS A 211 15.01 -2.87 28.10
CA LYS A 211 14.77 -2.11 29.34
C LYS A 211 14.82 -0.61 29.04
N PHE A 212 13.78 0.11 29.45
CA PHE A 212 13.77 1.57 29.45
C PHE A 212 13.84 2.05 30.88
N PRO A 213 15.02 2.52 31.36
CA PRO A 213 15.21 2.97 32.72
C PRO A 213 14.29 4.13 33.09
N ILE A 214 13.57 4.04 34.21
CA ILE A 214 12.70 5.10 34.72
C ILE A 214 13.56 6.18 35.35
N LEU A 215 13.17 7.43 35.09
CA LEU A 215 13.83 8.61 35.68
C LEU A 215 13.09 9.07 36.93
N ASP A 216 13.84 9.55 37.91
CA ASP A 216 13.29 10.20 39.10
C ASP A 216 12.89 11.67 38.84
N SER A 217 12.45 12.37 39.87
CA SER A 217 12.07 13.79 39.79
C SER A 217 13.24 14.74 39.44
N ASN A 218 14.47 14.29 39.52
CA ASN A 218 15.67 15.03 39.16
C ASN A 218 16.16 14.66 37.74
N LEU A 219 15.44 13.81 37.04
CA LEU A 219 15.79 13.23 35.74
C LEU A 219 17.05 12.34 35.80
N GLU A 220 17.29 11.71 36.93
CA GLU A 220 18.34 10.70 37.10
C GLU A 220 17.75 9.29 36.96
N THR A 221 18.50 8.37 36.34
CA THR A 221 18.07 6.98 36.16
C THR A 221 17.96 6.27 37.52
N THR A 222 16.87 5.54 37.68
CA THR A 222 16.61 4.69 38.87
C THR A 222 16.99 3.24 38.60
N GLU A 223 16.83 2.34 39.57
CA GLU A 223 16.94 0.89 39.42
C GLU A 223 15.70 0.28 38.75
N ASP A 224 14.68 1.07 38.48
CA ASP A 224 13.41 0.69 37.89
C ASP A 224 13.45 0.83 36.35
N SER A 225 12.92 -0.13 35.63
CA SER A 225 12.82 -0.08 34.14
C SER A 225 11.46 -0.57 33.64
N LEU A 226 10.97 0.04 32.60
CA LEU A 226 9.87 -0.54 31.79
C LEU A 226 10.46 -1.65 30.92
N LEU A 227 9.82 -2.82 30.89
CA LEU A 227 10.21 -3.88 29.96
C LEU A 227 9.39 -3.76 28.69
N ILE A 228 10.05 -3.42 27.60
CA ILE A 228 9.45 -3.22 26.26
C ILE A 228 9.74 -4.43 25.38
N TRP A 229 8.83 -4.73 24.45
CA TRP A 229 9.01 -5.77 23.44
C TRP A 229 8.70 -5.23 22.05
N THR A 230 9.51 -5.61 21.04
CA THR A 230 9.29 -5.24 19.64
C THR A 230 9.81 -6.32 18.70
N THR A 231 9.14 -6.47 17.56
CA THR A 231 9.59 -7.30 16.41
C THR A 231 10.35 -6.49 15.37
N THR A 232 10.37 -5.18 15.50
CA THR A 232 11.02 -4.23 14.60
C THR A 232 12.06 -3.38 15.34
N PRO A 233 13.24 -3.93 15.68
CA PRO A 233 14.24 -3.23 16.52
C PRO A 233 14.67 -1.86 15.99
N TRP A 234 14.64 -1.68 14.68
CA TRP A 234 15.03 -0.43 14.03
C TRP A 234 14.13 0.76 14.41
N THR A 235 12.85 0.52 14.75
CA THR A 235 11.91 1.58 15.16
C THR A 235 12.26 2.20 16.51
N LEU A 236 13.03 1.48 17.34
CA LEU A 236 13.52 2.01 18.62
C LEU A 236 14.33 3.29 18.47
N SER A 237 14.99 3.49 17.31
CA SER A 237 15.74 4.73 17.00
C SER A 237 14.86 5.98 16.91
N SER A 238 13.55 5.78 16.72
CA SER A 238 12.52 6.82 16.62
C SER A 238 11.53 6.75 17.78
N ASN A 239 11.89 6.07 18.88
CA ASN A 239 11.05 6.05 20.08
C ASN A 239 10.80 7.46 20.58
N CYS A 240 9.54 7.78 20.89
CA CYS A 240 9.15 9.08 21.45
C CYS A 240 8.30 8.96 22.71
N ALA A 241 7.69 7.79 22.96
CA ALA A 241 6.90 7.52 24.15
C ALA A 241 6.83 6.00 24.40
N ALA A 242 6.34 5.62 25.57
CA ALA A 242 5.86 4.27 25.87
C ALA A 242 4.38 4.33 26.22
N ALA A 243 3.59 3.33 25.80
CA ALA A 243 2.15 3.31 26.06
C ALA A 243 1.74 2.14 26.95
N VAL A 244 0.77 2.41 27.83
CA VAL A 244 0.15 1.44 28.73
C VAL A 244 -1.38 1.58 28.65
N ASN A 245 -2.08 0.50 28.89
CA ASN A 245 -3.53 0.58 29.11
C ASN A 245 -3.81 0.91 30.58
N LYS A 246 -4.45 2.05 30.83
CA LYS A 246 -4.69 2.59 32.20
C LYS A 246 -5.48 1.66 33.10
N ASP A 247 -6.34 0.81 32.52
CA ASP A 247 -7.25 -0.07 33.25
C ASP A 247 -6.68 -1.47 33.49
N MET A 248 -5.57 -1.85 32.81
CA MET A 248 -4.89 -3.13 32.97
C MET A 248 -4.12 -3.20 34.29
N ASP A 249 -3.88 -4.43 34.75
CA ASP A 249 -3.05 -4.73 35.90
C ASP A 249 -1.60 -4.94 35.47
N TYR A 250 -0.68 -4.21 36.12
CA TYR A 250 0.76 -4.31 35.94
C TYR A 250 1.42 -4.79 37.24
N VAL A 251 2.63 -5.28 37.12
CA VAL A 251 3.45 -5.71 38.25
C VAL A 251 4.83 -5.06 38.19
N LYS A 252 5.35 -4.78 39.36
CA LYS A 252 6.77 -4.50 39.61
C LYS A 252 7.39 -5.81 40.07
N VAL A 253 8.41 -6.30 39.38
CA VAL A 253 9.13 -7.51 39.73
C VAL A 253 10.57 -7.19 40.04
N SER A 254 11.13 -7.83 41.03
CA SER A 254 12.57 -7.79 41.35
C SER A 254 13.25 -8.87 40.53
N GLN A 255 14.32 -8.52 39.84
CA GLN A 255 15.17 -9.43 39.10
C GLN A 255 16.60 -8.91 39.05
N ASP A 256 17.58 -9.79 39.30
CA ASP A 256 19.01 -9.45 39.37
C ASP A 256 19.28 -8.26 40.31
N HIS A 257 19.65 -7.10 39.78
CA HIS A 257 19.97 -5.89 40.54
C HIS A 257 19.04 -4.72 40.22
N GLY A 258 17.75 -4.99 39.87
CA GLY A 258 16.81 -3.94 39.54
C GLY A 258 15.36 -4.41 39.53
N TYR A 259 14.48 -3.53 39.09
CA TYR A 259 13.06 -3.79 39.04
C TYR A 259 12.55 -3.59 37.62
N LEU A 260 11.62 -4.47 37.21
CA LEU A 260 10.98 -4.41 35.90
C LEU A 260 9.46 -4.22 36.04
N TYR A 261 8.91 -3.35 35.21
CA TYR A 261 7.46 -3.19 35.07
C TYR A 261 6.99 -3.85 33.78
N LEU A 262 5.93 -4.64 33.90
CA LEU A 262 5.24 -5.29 32.77
C LEU A 262 3.81 -5.62 33.17
N ALA A 263 2.96 -5.95 32.19
CA ALA A 263 1.58 -6.39 32.49
C ALA A 263 1.59 -7.68 33.29
N LYS A 264 0.69 -7.80 34.27
CA LYS A 264 0.56 -8.98 35.16
C LYS A 264 0.32 -10.26 34.37
N SER A 265 -0.46 -10.20 33.29
CA SER A 265 -0.71 -11.31 32.38
C SER A 265 0.54 -11.79 31.62
N ARG A 266 1.60 -10.96 31.59
CA ARG A 266 2.83 -11.21 30.81
C ARG A 266 4.06 -11.57 31.64
N ILE A 267 3.89 -11.89 32.93
CA ILE A 267 4.99 -12.36 33.81
C ILE A 267 5.75 -13.54 33.20
N SER A 268 5.05 -14.42 32.48
CA SER A 268 5.66 -15.58 31.80
C SER A 268 6.67 -15.21 30.71
N SER A 269 6.71 -13.95 30.28
CA SER A 269 7.70 -13.45 29.30
C SER A 269 9.08 -13.16 29.94
N LEU A 270 9.16 -13.16 31.25
CA LEU A 270 10.43 -12.97 31.97
C LEU A 270 11.34 -14.21 31.84
N ALA A 271 12.64 -13.95 31.79
CA ALA A 271 13.66 -14.99 31.82
C ALA A 271 14.31 -15.03 33.21
N GLY A 272 14.58 -16.23 33.72
CA GLY A 272 15.22 -16.40 35.02
C GLY A 272 14.31 -16.23 36.24
N ASP A 273 14.90 -16.27 37.43
CA ASP A 273 14.17 -16.13 38.70
C ASP A 273 13.72 -14.68 38.89
N HIS A 274 12.54 -14.51 39.43
CA HIS A 274 11.97 -13.18 39.71
C HIS A 274 11.00 -13.25 40.89
N GLU A 275 10.78 -12.12 41.55
CA GLU A 275 9.82 -11.97 42.62
C GLU A 275 8.89 -10.79 42.36
N VAL A 276 7.60 -10.97 42.51
CA VAL A 276 6.61 -9.89 42.40
C VAL A 276 6.65 -9.05 43.68
N VAL A 277 7.04 -7.80 43.53
CA VAL A 277 7.18 -6.86 44.63
C VAL A 277 5.89 -6.12 44.94
N SER A 278 5.21 -5.67 43.88
CA SER A 278 3.91 -4.98 43.97
C SER A 278 3.09 -5.14 42.71
N GLU A 279 1.77 -4.96 42.88
CA GLU A 279 0.81 -4.84 41.79
C GLU A 279 0.30 -3.40 41.72
N LEU A 280 0.02 -2.92 40.50
CA LEU A 280 -0.44 -1.54 40.27
C LEU A 280 -1.32 -1.48 39.03
N LYS A 281 -2.08 -0.41 38.89
CA LYS A 281 -2.83 -0.13 37.67
C LYS A 281 -1.96 0.62 36.64
N GLY A 282 -2.25 0.43 35.33
CA GLY A 282 -1.55 1.17 34.30
C GLY A 282 -1.66 2.69 34.45
N SER A 283 -2.77 3.19 35.05
CA SER A 283 -2.94 4.60 35.38
C SER A 283 -1.86 5.16 36.33
N GLU A 284 -1.19 4.30 37.11
CA GLU A 284 -0.09 4.71 38.01
C GLU A 284 1.25 4.81 37.27
N LEU A 285 1.36 4.20 36.09
CA LEU A 285 2.54 4.31 35.22
C LEU A 285 2.47 5.53 34.31
N VAL A 286 1.27 6.02 33.98
CA VAL A 286 1.08 7.18 33.09
C VAL A 286 1.76 8.42 33.66
N GLY A 287 2.57 9.08 32.84
CA GLY A 287 3.33 10.28 33.20
C GLY A 287 4.71 10.01 33.76
N LEU A 288 5.12 8.75 33.98
CA LEU A 288 6.51 8.44 34.32
C LEU A 288 7.44 8.79 33.17
N ASN A 289 8.57 9.43 33.48
CA ASN A 289 9.62 9.68 32.51
C ASN A 289 10.63 8.53 32.52
N TYR A 290 11.22 8.28 31.34
CA TYR A 290 12.21 7.22 31.18
C TYR A 290 13.34 7.67 30.25
N GLU A 291 14.50 7.03 30.36
CA GLU A 291 15.62 7.20 29.44
C GLU A 291 15.37 6.40 28.15
N GLY A 292 15.30 7.08 27.03
CA GLY A 292 15.09 6.45 25.71
C GLY A 292 16.19 5.47 25.33
N PRO A 293 15.91 4.54 24.40
CA PRO A 293 16.91 3.53 24.01
C PRO A 293 18.13 4.14 23.31
N PHE A 294 17.97 5.30 22.64
CA PHE A 294 18.98 5.91 21.77
C PHE A 294 19.01 7.45 21.90
N ASP A 295 18.96 7.99 23.12
CA ASP A 295 18.96 9.44 23.38
C ASP A 295 20.23 10.16 22.88
N GLU A 296 21.31 9.41 22.59
CA GLU A 296 22.53 9.94 22.00
C GLU A 296 22.40 10.29 20.51
N LEU A 297 21.34 9.83 19.84
CA LEU A 297 21.14 10.17 18.43
C LEU A 297 20.71 11.63 18.28
N PRO A 298 21.32 12.41 17.37
CA PRO A 298 20.91 13.80 17.15
C PRO A 298 19.41 13.99 16.87
N ALA A 299 18.76 13.03 16.23
CA ALA A 299 17.32 13.05 15.98
C ALA A 299 16.45 12.96 17.24
N GLN A 300 17.02 12.49 18.36
CA GLN A 300 16.36 12.38 19.66
C GLN A 300 16.54 13.64 20.53
N ALA A 301 17.33 14.61 20.06
CA ALA A 301 17.61 15.80 20.84
C ALA A 301 16.33 16.58 21.20
N GLY A 302 16.05 16.72 22.49
CA GLY A 302 14.90 17.44 23.01
C GLY A 302 13.59 16.63 23.06
N VAL A 303 13.63 15.33 22.82
CA VAL A 303 12.49 14.44 23.04
C VAL A 303 12.34 14.15 24.54
N GLU A 304 11.18 14.43 25.08
CA GLU A 304 10.81 14.07 26.45
C GLU A 304 10.09 12.71 26.42
N HIS A 305 10.80 11.65 26.80
CA HIS A 305 10.25 10.30 26.85
C HIS A 305 9.36 10.12 28.06
N ARG A 306 8.07 9.86 27.82
CA ARG A 306 7.10 9.64 28.90
C ARG A 306 6.16 8.48 28.60
N VAL A 307 5.57 7.94 29.65
CA VAL A 307 4.51 6.92 29.54
C VAL A 307 3.17 7.62 29.28
N VAL A 308 2.45 7.18 28.26
CA VAL A 308 1.12 7.67 27.89
C VAL A 308 0.05 6.56 28.03
N ALA A 309 -1.21 6.95 28.15
CA ALA A 309 -2.31 6.01 28.15
C ALA A 309 -2.74 5.69 26.70
N TRP A 310 -2.99 4.40 26.45
CA TRP A 310 -3.52 3.96 25.17
C TRP A 310 -4.38 2.70 25.32
N ASP A 311 -5.63 2.77 24.88
CA ASP A 311 -6.60 1.69 25.09
C ASP A 311 -6.35 0.46 24.20
N GLU A 312 -5.53 0.59 23.14
CA GLU A 312 -5.20 -0.49 22.21
C GLU A 312 -4.03 -1.39 22.67
N VAL A 313 -3.42 -1.09 23.82
CA VAL A 313 -2.38 -1.95 24.40
C VAL A 313 -2.97 -3.31 24.75
N SER A 314 -2.40 -4.38 24.18
CA SER A 314 -2.86 -5.76 24.32
C SER A 314 -2.35 -6.45 25.58
N GLU A 315 -3.22 -7.24 26.25
CA GLU A 315 -2.84 -8.14 27.35
C GLU A 315 -2.17 -9.43 26.90
N THR A 316 -2.26 -9.75 25.63
CA THR A 316 -1.90 -11.09 25.11
C THR A 316 -0.59 -11.11 24.35
N GLU A 317 -0.01 -9.95 24.01
CA GLU A 317 1.18 -9.82 23.19
C GLU A 317 2.26 -8.99 23.90
N GLY A 318 3.52 -9.29 23.61
CA GLY A 318 4.68 -8.55 24.13
C GLY A 318 4.76 -8.56 25.66
N THR A 319 4.95 -7.40 26.24
CA THR A 319 5.06 -7.17 27.70
C THR A 319 3.86 -6.40 28.28
N GLY A 320 2.89 -6.01 27.42
CA GLY A 320 1.80 -5.10 27.82
C GLY A 320 2.24 -3.65 27.98
N ILE A 321 3.46 -3.31 27.59
CA ILE A 321 3.97 -1.94 27.43
C ILE A 321 4.52 -1.82 26.02
N VAL A 322 3.99 -0.88 25.24
CA VAL A 322 4.34 -0.70 23.82
C VAL A 322 5.20 0.55 23.66
N HIS A 323 6.31 0.45 22.94
CA HIS A 323 7.04 1.64 22.53
C HIS A 323 6.32 2.35 21.39
N ILE A 324 6.34 3.67 21.39
CA ILE A 324 5.64 4.51 20.42
C ILE A 324 6.66 5.26 19.57
N ALA A 325 6.57 5.05 18.24
CA ALA A 325 7.41 5.69 17.23
C ALA A 325 6.53 6.32 16.13
N PRO A 326 6.01 7.55 16.33
CA PRO A 326 5.04 8.16 15.41
C PRO A 326 5.51 8.31 13.97
N GLY A 327 6.81 8.29 13.70
CA GLY A 327 7.35 8.33 12.33
C GLY A 327 7.49 6.96 11.64
N ALA A 328 7.18 5.86 12.36
CA ALA A 328 7.39 4.50 11.91
C ALA A 328 6.20 3.54 12.20
N GLY A 329 5.08 4.04 12.70
CA GLY A 329 3.85 3.28 12.96
C GLY A 329 2.62 4.14 12.69
N LYS A 330 1.60 3.60 12.01
CA LYS A 330 0.39 4.34 11.65
C LYS A 330 -0.45 4.68 12.89
N GLU A 331 -0.68 3.69 13.73
CA GLU A 331 -1.39 3.84 14.99
C GLU A 331 -0.62 4.75 15.95
N ASP A 332 0.71 4.61 15.99
CA ASP A 332 1.60 5.48 16.77
C ASP A 332 1.51 6.94 16.31
N PHE A 333 1.38 7.17 14.99
CA PHE A 333 1.23 8.51 14.44
C PHE A 333 -0.09 9.16 14.84
N ALA A 334 -1.18 8.39 14.83
CA ALA A 334 -2.48 8.84 15.29
C ALA A 334 -2.45 9.18 16.79
N LEU A 335 -1.85 8.31 17.62
CA LEU A 335 -1.65 8.56 19.04
C LEU A 335 -0.75 9.77 19.26
N GLY A 336 0.33 9.89 18.49
CA GLY A 336 1.24 11.02 18.55
C GLY A 336 0.55 12.36 18.32
N LYS A 337 -0.36 12.44 17.36
CA LYS A 337 -1.18 13.64 17.08
C LYS A 337 -2.11 13.98 18.25
N SER A 338 -2.75 12.98 18.86
CA SER A 338 -3.69 13.21 19.97
C SER A 338 -3.01 13.59 21.27
N GLU A 339 -1.83 13.03 21.56
CA GLU A 339 -1.08 13.22 22.79
C GLU A 339 0.01 14.30 22.68
N GLY A 340 0.22 14.90 21.49
CA GLY A 340 1.24 15.90 21.26
C GLY A 340 2.68 15.34 21.33
N ILE A 341 2.86 14.06 20.95
CA ILE A 341 4.16 13.40 20.90
C ILE A 341 4.87 13.79 19.61
N PRO A 342 6.19 14.09 19.62
CA PRO A 342 6.94 14.45 18.43
C PRO A 342 6.98 13.30 17.42
N THR A 343 7.11 13.63 16.14
CA THR A 343 7.23 12.65 15.07
C THR A 343 8.64 12.66 14.50
N ILE A 344 9.35 11.55 14.63
CA ILE A 344 10.71 11.36 14.12
C ILE A 344 10.67 10.34 12.99
N ALA A 345 10.95 10.78 11.75
CA ALA A 345 10.97 9.94 10.54
C ALA A 345 12.40 9.42 10.28
N PRO A 346 12.68 8.11 10.47
CA PRO A 346 14.04 7.60 10.38
C PRO A 346 14.50 7.25 8.97
N LEU A 347 13.60 6.99 8.02
CA LEU A 347 13.92 6.35 6.76
C LEU A 347 13.63 7.23 5.55
N ASP A 348 14.49 7.14 4.55
CA ASP A 348 14.26 7.65 3.22
C ASP A 348 13.43 6.68 2.34
N ASP A 349 13.30 6.98 1.06
CA ASP A 349 12.52 6.20 0.10
C ASP A 349 13.11 4.80 -0.19
N LEU A 350 14.39 4.59 0.04
CA LEU A 350 15.10 3.33 -0.15
C LEU A 350 15.18 2.49 1.13
N GLY A 351 14.69 3.03 2.25
CA GLY A 351 14.74 2.40 3.56
C GLY A 351 16.09 2.59 4.26
N ASP A 352 16.88 3.57 3.81
CA ASP A 352 18.12 3.95 4.45
C ASP A 352 17.85 5.00 5.53
N PHE A 353 18.59 4.92 6.66
CA PHE A 353 18.48 5.91 7.70
C PHE A 353 18.96 7.28 7.25
N VAL A 354 18.13 8.30 7.43
CA VAL A 354 18.44 9.69 7.06
C VAL A 354 19.47 10.31 7.99
N GLU A 355 19.93 11.52 7.65
CA GLU A 355 20.79 12.32 8.53
C GLU A 355 20.13 12.56 9.92
N GLY A 356 20.95 12.59 10.96
CA GLY A 356 20.49 12.75 12.34
C GLY A 356 20.43 11.45 13.16
N PHE A 357 20.62 10.29 12.51
CA PHE A 357 20.61 8.99 13.19
C PHE A 357 22.02 8.45 13.52
N GLY A 358 23.03 9.34 13.53
CA GLY A 358 24.37 9.04 13.99
C GLY A 358 24.99 7.81 13.32
N TRP A 359 25.29 6.76 14.09
CA TRP A 359 25.90 5.52 13.62
C TRP A 359 24.96 4.66 12.72
N LEU A 360 23.67 4.97 12.69
CA LEU A 360 22.70 4.33 11.77
C LEU A 360 22.62 5.05 10.42
N THR A 361 22.97 6.34 10.34
CA THR A 361 22.83 7.15 9.11
C THR A 361 23.45 6.46 7.90
N GLY A 362 22.67 6.36 6.80
CA GLY A 362 23.07 5.73 5.56
C GLY A 362 23.08 4.19 5.56
N LEU A 363 22.69 3.55 6.68
CA LEU A 363 22.51 2.11 6.73
C LEU A 363 21.08 1.74 6.35
N ASN A 364 20.94 0.60 5.66
CA ASN A 364 19.62 0.10 5.30
C ASN A 364 18.93 -0.57 6.49
N VAL A 365 17.62 -0.38 6.60
CA VAL A 365 16.77 -0.89 7.69
C VAL A 365 16.85 -2.40 7.88
N TYR A 366 17.12 -3.15 6.84
CA TYR A 366 17.23 -4.61 6.91
C TYR A 366 18.58 -5.11 7.46
N ASP A 367 19.59 -4.25 7.53
CA ASP A 367 20.97 -4.62 7.88
C ASP A 367 21.41 -4.09 9.27
N VAL A 368 20.50 -3.47 10.04
CA VAL A 368 20.90 -2.75 11.27
C VAL A 368 20.69 -3.53 12.55
N ASN A 369 19.94 -4.63 12.54
CA ASN A 369 19.51 -5.32 13.77
C ASN A 369 20.67 -5.70 14.69
N ASP A 370 21.74 -6.30 14.17
CA ASP A 370 22.88 -6.72 14.98
C ASP A 370 23.59 -5.54 15.65
N LYS A 371 23.73 -4.41 14.95
CA LYS A 371 24.31 -3.18 15.49
C LYS A 371 23.44 -2.58 16.61
N ILE A 372 22.12 -2.66 16.45
CA ILE A 372 21.16 -2.25 17.47
C ILE A 372 21.31 -3.11 18.72
N TYR A 373 21.42 -4.43 18.57
CA TYR A 373 21.60 -5.36 19.70
C TYR A 373 22.91 -5.12 20.44
N GLU A 374 24.01 -4.89 19.71
CA GLU A 374 25.31 -4.58 20.30
C GLU A 374 25.24 -3.26 21.10
N ASN A 375 24.71 -2.19 20.53
CA ASN A 375 24.57 -0.91 21.20
C ASN A 375 23.70 -1.00 22.47
N LEU A 376 22.58 -1.73 22.41
CA LEU A 376 21.71 -1.95 23.59
C LEU A 376 22.40 -2.79 24.68
N LYS A 377 23.26 -3.75 24.31
CA LYS A 377 24.06 -4.53 25.27
C LYS A 377 25.11 -3.64 25.99
N ASP A 378 25.79 -2.82 25.21
CA ASP A 378 26.80 -1.89 25.75
C ASP A 378 26.19 -0.92 26.77
N LYS A 379 24.92 -0.54 26.58
CA LYS A 379 24.14 0.32 27.48
C LYS A 379 23.42 -0.45 28.59
N SER A 380 23.57 -1.76 28.68
CA SER A 380 22.83 -2.62 29.64
C SER A 380 21.29 -2.55 29.49
N LYS A 381 20.78 -2.08 28.34
CA LYS A 381 19.36 -1.98 28.03
C LYS A 381 18.82 -3.25 27.34
N PHE A 382 19.67 -4.08 26.74
CA PHE A 382 19.28 -5.37 26.15
C PHE A 382 18.85 -6.35 27.25
N TYR A 383 17.62 -6.90 27.14
CA TYR A 383 17.17 -7.90 28.10
C TYR A 383 17.31 -9.31 27.51
N ARG A 384 16.58 -9.63 26.44
CA ARG A 384 16.68 -10.90 25.71
C ARG A 384 16.16 -10.79 24.28
N LEU A 385 16.48 -11.81 23.49
CA LEU A 385 16.00 -12.01 22.13
C LEU A 385 15.29 -13.37 22.04
N GLU A 386 14.17 -13.42 21.34
CA GLU A 386 13.47 -14.66 21.01
C GLU A 386 13.16 -14.71 19.52
N ARG A 387 12.77 -15.88 19.03
CA ARG A 387 12.22 -16.03 17.68
C ARG A 387 10.71 -15.94 17.75
N TYR A 388 10.14 -15.02 16.98
CA TYR A 388 8.70 -14.78 16.98
C TYR A 388 8.11 -15.01 15.60
N LYS A 389 7.16 -15.95 15.50
CA LYS A 389 6.44 -16.23 14.26
C LYS A 389 5.18 -15.40 14.21
N HIS A 390 5.02 -14.66 13.16
CA HIS A 390 3.82 -13.87 12.92
C HIS A 390 3.58 -13.62 11.44
N ARG A 391 2.42 -13.09 11.10
CA ARG A 391 2.12 -12.63 9.74
C ARG A 391 2.64 -11.23 9.59
N TYR A 392 3.48 -11.01 8.57
CA TYR A 392 4.10 -9.71 8.29
C TYR A 392 3.79 -9.26 6.86
N PRO A 393 3.54 -7.94 6.62
CA PRO A 393 3.20 -7.44 5.31
C PRO A 393 4.40 -7.45 4.36
N HIS A 394 4.18 -7.96 3.15
CA HIS A 394 5.14 -8.01 2.06
C HIS A 394 4.60 -7.29 0.84
N CYS A 395 5.49 -6.77 0.04
CA CYS A 395 5.15 -6.20 -1.25
C CYS A 395 4.70 -7.31 -2.21
N TRP A 396 3.45 -7.34 -2.59
CA TRP A 396 2.88 -8.34 -3.50
C TRP A 396 3.57 -8.36 -4.88
N ARG A 397 4.30 -7.30 -5.25
CA ARG A 397 4.98 -7.16 -6.55
C ARG A 397 6.38 -7.75 -6.57
N CYS A 398 7.19 -7.45 -5.54
CA CYS A 398 8.59 -7.88 -5.49
C CYS A 398 8.90 -8.90 -4.37
N GLY A 399 7.95 -9.14 -3.45
CA GLY A 399 8.12 -10.06 -2.33
C GLY A 399 8.93 -9.52 -1.16
N SER A 400 9.43 -8.27 -1.21
CA SER A 400 10.17 -7.68 -0.10
C SER A 400 9.25 -7.35 1.07
N GLU A 401 9.76 -7.45 2.28
CA GLU A 401 9.09 -6.98 3.49
C GLU A 401 8.79 -5.49 3.38
N LEU A 402 7.69 -5.05 4.01
CA LEU A 402 7.34 -3.64 4.06
C LEU A 402 7.86 -3.00 5.34
N VAL A 403 8.13 -1.71 5.25
CA VAL A 403 8.33 -0.86 6.42
C VAL A 403 7.17 0.13 6.53
N PHE A 404 6.97 0.71 7.69
CA PHE A 404 6.08 1.85 7.84
C PHE A 404 6.92 3.11 7.93
N ARG A 405 6.61 4.10 7.08
CA ARG A 405 7.35 5.37 7.08
C ARG A 405 6.44 6.56 6.88
N LEU A 406 6.86 7.68 7.43
CA LEU A 406 6.23 8.97 7.19
C LEU A 406 6.47 9.43 5.76
N VAL A 407 5.39 9.83 5.08
CA VAL A 407 5.44 10.33 3.70
C VAL A 407 4.64 11.60 3.57
N ASP A 408 5.13 12.51 2.70
CA ASP A 408 4.38 13.68 2.25
C ASP A 408 3.83 13.41 0.86
N GLU A 409 2.50 13.30 0.76
CA GLU A 409 1.82 12.87 -0.45
C GLU A 409 0.56 13.71 -0.70
N TRP A 410 -0.02 13.58 -1.90
CA TRP A 410 -1.26 14.23 -2.28
C TRP A 410 -2.45 13.34 -2.01
N PHE A 411 -3.45 13.92 -1.36
CA PHE A 411 -4.66 13.22 -0.93
C PHE A 411 -5.92 13.89 -1.44
N ILE A 412 -6.96 13.09 -1.66
CA ILE A 412 -8.33 13.55 -1.82
C ILE A 412 -9.09 13.25 -0.53
N LYS A 413 -9.68 14.29 0.08
CA LYS A 413 -10.53 14.17 1.27
C LYS A 413 -11.74 13.31 0.96
N MET A 414 -11.90 12.21 1.70
CA MET A 414 -13.00 11.26 1.49
C MET A 414 -14.17 11.48 2.43
N ASP A 415 -13.98 12.10 3.60
CA ASP A 415 -15.06 12.33 4.57
C ASP A 415 -16.28 13.05 3.99
N PRO A 416 -16.14 14.16 3.22
CA PRO A 416 -17.29 14.82 2.61
C PRO A 416 -17.99 13.97 1.53
N LEU A 417 -17.29 12.95 1.00
CA LEU A 417 -17.78 12.09 -0.07
C LEU A 417 -18.40 10.78 0.43
N ARG A 418 -18.18 10.37 1.69
CA ARG A 418 -18.65 9.09 2.24
C ARG A 418 -20.16 8.93 2.14
N GLU A 419 -20.90 9.91 2.61
CA GLU A 419 -22.37 9.83 2.61
C GLU A 419 -22.97 9.90 1.20
N PRO A 420 -22.55 10.83 0.30
CA PRO A 420 -22.98 10.80 -1.09
C PRO A 420 -22.68 9.48 -1.80
N LEU A 421 -21.49 8.91 -1.63
CA LEU A 421 -21.11 7.62 -2.21
C LEU A 421 -21.95 6.47 -1.64
N SER A 422 -22.19 6.46 -0.33
CA SER A 422 -23.04 5.45 0.31
C SER A 422 -24.48 5.47 -0.22
N ARG A 423 -25.04 6.66 -0.48
CA ARG A 423 -26.36 6.80 -1.11
C ARG A 423 -26.37 6.26 -2.54
N VAL A 424 -25.34 6.53 -3.33
CA VAL A 424 -25.22 5.99 -4.69
C VAL A 424 -25.11 4.47 -4.64
N THR A 425 -24.27 3.92 -3.76
CA THR A 425 -24.09 2.47 -3.56
C THR A 425 -25.40 1.75 -3.27
N GLN A 426 -26.27 2.33 -2.46
CA GLN A 426 -27.59 1.77 -2.12
C GLN A 426 -28.57 1.79 -3.30
N ASN A 427 -28.38 2.64 -4.28
CA ASN A 427 -29.20 2.70 -5.50
C ASN A 427 -28.77 1.70 -6.57
N ILE A 428 -27.64 1.01 -6.40
CA ILE A 428 -27.12 0.00 -7.32
C ILE A 428 -27.83 -1.33 -7.04
N ARG A 429 -28.26 -2.02 -8.10
CA ARG A 429 -28.69 -3.41 -8.01
C ARG A 429 -27.46 -4.31 -7.97
N TRP A 430 -27.13 -4.79 -6.81
CA TRP A 430 -25.96 -5.67 -6.60
C TRP A 430 -26.28 -7.13 -6.97
N VAL A 431 -25.35 -7.77 -7.65
CA VAL A 431 -25.37 -9.20 -7.94
C VAL A 431 -23.95 -9.73 -7.75
N PRO A 432 -23.69 -10.47 -6.68
CA PRO A 432 -24.57 -10.88 -5.56
C PRO A 432 -24.87 -9.73 -4.60
N GLU A 433 -25.97 -9.83 -3.86
CA GLU A 433 -26.46 -8.77 -2.94
C GLU A 433 -25.48 -8.40 -1.83
N PHE A 434 -24.67 -9.33 -1.35
CA PHE A 434 -23.67 -9.07 -0.31
C PHE A 434 -22.63 -8.03 -0.73
N GLY A 435 -22.45 -7.78 -2.02
CA GLY A 435 -21.55 -6.76 -2.54
C GLY A 435 -21.85 -5.38 -1.99
N MET A 436 -23.13 -5.01 -1.87
CA MET A 436 -23.55 -3.74 -1.28
C MET A 436 -23.04 -3.58 0.17
N LYS A 437 -23.17 -4.63 1.00
CA LYS A 437 -22.73 -4.56 2.39
C LYS A 437 -21.22 -4.35 2.50
N ARG A 438 -20.45 -5.06 1.67
CA ARG A 438 -18.97 -4.92 1.62
C ARG A 438 -18.55 -3.53 1.16
N GLU A 439 -19.22 -2.99 0.14
CA GLU A 439 -18.92 -1.64 -0.37
C GLU A 439 -19.23 -0.57 0.67
N LEU A 440 -20.38 -0.66 1.35
CA LEU A 440 -20.74 0.27 2.42
C LEU A 440 -19.79 0.17 3.62
N ASP A 441 -19.31 -1.02 3.94
CA ASP A 441 -18.34 -1.23 4.99
C ASP A 441 -16.98 -0.63 4.62
N TRP A 442 -16.53 -0.84 3.38
CA TRP A 442 -15.32 -0.22 2.86
C TRP A 442 -15.40 1.31 2.86
N LEU A 443 -16.50 1.90 2.35
CA LEU A 443 -16.71 3.36 2.37
C LEU A 443 -16.70 3.95 3.78
N ARG A 444 -17.16 3.19 4.79
CA ARG A 444 -17.16 3.63 6.18
C ARG A 444 -15.75 3.71 6.77
N ASN A 445 -14.91 2.76 6.42
CA ASN A 445 -13.59 2.57 7.04
C ASN A 445 -12.41 3.10 6.19
N MET A 446 -12.65 3.52 4.93
CA MET A 446 -11.57 4.03 4.08
C MET A 446 -11.01 5.35 4.61
N ASP A 447 -9.70 5.49 4.54
CA ASP A 447 -9.00 6.76 4.77
C ASP A 447 -9.11 7.72 3.59
N ASP A 448 -8.51 8.90 3.69
CA ASP A 448 -8.36 9.81 2.57
C ASP A 448 -7.56 9.13 1.45
N TRP A 449 -7.97 9.37 0.22
CA TRP A 449 -7.39 8.69 -0.92
C TRP A 449 -6.06 9.31 -1.34
N MET A 450 -4.94 8.62 -1.07
CA MET A 450 -3.63 8.98 -1.57
C MET A 450 -3.56 8.76 -3.08
N ILE A 451 -3.31 9.81 -3.83
CA ILE A 451 -3.29 9.81 -5.30
C ILE A 451 -1.90 9.92 -5.90
N SER A 452 -0.93 10.44 -5.16
CA SER A 452 0.45 10.50 -5.60
C SER A 452 1.18 9.21 -5.25
N LYS A 453 1.96 8.70 -6.21
CA LYS A 453 2.84 7.54 -6.01
C LYS A 453 4.13 7.80 -6.77
N LYS A 454 5.26 7.56 -6.14
CA LYS A 454 6.58 7.72 -6.75
C LYS A 454 6.80 6.64 -7.81
N ARG A 455 6.61 7.00 -9.08
CA ARG A 455 6.72 6.10 -10.23
C ARG A 455 7.41 6.80 -11.39
N TYR A 456 8.18 6.05 -12.18
CA TYR A 456 8.77 6.54 -13.41
C TYR A 456 7.83 6.37 -14.62
N TYR A 457 6.97 5.35 -14.57
CA TYR A 457 5.97 5.08 -15.62
C TYR A 457 4.55 5.12 -15.06
N GLY A 458 3.86 6.20 -15.35
CA GLY A 458 2.49 6.43 -14.91
C GLY A 458 1.98 7.80 -15.34
N LEU A 459 0.80 8.17 -14.85
CA LEU A 459 0.26 9.51 -15.03
C LEU A 459 1.01 10.51 -14.16
N ALA A 460 1.59 11.54 -14.76
CA ALA A 460 2.13 12.67 -14.03
C ALA A 460 0.99 13.49 -13.41
N LEU A 461 1.12 13.88 -12.14
CA LEU A 461 0.17 14.76 -11.49
C LEU A 461 0.45 16.20 -11.96
N PRO A 462 -0.57 16.96 -12.46
CA PRO A 462 -0.39 18.32 -12.96
C PRO A 462 -0.45 19.33 -11.82
N ILE A 463 0.35 19.11 -10.78
CA ILE A 463 0.35 19.93 -9.56
C ILE A 463 1.69 20.63 -9.45
N TYR A 464 1.66 21.96 -9.36
CA TYR A 464 2.84 22.79 -9.17
C TYR A 464 2.71 23.60 -7.88
N LYS A 465 3.75 23.64 -7.09
CA LYS A 465 3.85 24.52 -5.92
C LYS A 465 4.52 25.84 -6.31
N CYS A 466 3.89 26.95 -5.97
CA CYS A 466 4.55 28.24 -6.04
C CYS A 466 5.38 28.48 -4.77
N SER A 467 6.49 29.20 -4.89
CA SER A 467 7.30 29.64 -3.74
C SER A 467 6.53 30.53 -2.75
N CYS A 468 5.41 31.12 -3.16
CA CYS A 468 4.50 31.89 -2.31
C CYS A 468 3.38 31.04 -1.67
N CYS A 469 3.49 29.70 -1.68
CA CYS A 469 2.51 28.75 -1.13
C CYS A 469 1.15 28.69 -1.86
N LEU A 470 1.05 29.23 -3.07
CA LEU A 470 -0.14 29.07 -3.91
C LEU A 470 -0.01 27.77 -4.72
N LEU A 471 -1.06 26.96 -4.69
CA LEU A 471 -1.16 25.75 -5.48
C LEU A 471 -1.67 26.09 -6.88
N TYR A 472 -0.93 25.71 -7.92
CA TYR A 472 -1.38 25.80 -9.31
C TYR A 472 -1.55 24.40 -9.91
N THR A 473 -2.70 24.18 -10.52
CA THR A 473 -2.83 23.10 -11.50
C THR A 473 -2.46 23.66 -12.87
N SER A 474 -1.64 22.92 -13.64
CA SER A 474 -1.29 23.38 -14.99
C SER A 474 -2.54 23.59 -15.84
N PRO A 475 -2.75 24.78 -16.43
CA PRO A 475 -3.88 25.03 -17.32
C PRO A 475 -3.66 24.47 -18.73
N SER A 476 -2.45 24.02 -19.07
CA SER A 476 -2.06 23.64 -20.43
C SER A 476 -1.72 22.16 -20.56
N PRO A 477 -2.40 21.44 -21.46
CA PRO A 477 -2.03 20.07 -21.81
C PRO A 477 -0.62 19.94 -22.41
N ARG A 478 -0.04 21.03 -22.88
CA ARG A 478 1.32 21.04 -23.47
C ARG A 478 2.41 21.00 -22.43
N ASP A 479 2.15 21.46 -21.21
CA ASP A 479 3.15 21.52 -20.13
C ASP A 479 3.39 20.14 -19.49
N GLY A 480 2.43 19.21 -19.58
CA GLY A 480 2.51 17.86 -19.02
C GLY A 480 3.45 16.91 -19.74
N LEU A 481 3.92 17.25 -20.95
CA LEU A 481 4.82 16.38 -21.73
C LEU A 481 6.30 16.62 -21.40
N LEU A 482 6.66 17.68 -20.71
CA LEU A 482 8.05 18.11 -20.52
C LEU A 482 8.53 18.11 -19.07
N SER A 483 7.68 18.04 -18.07
CA SER A 483 8.12 18.13 -16.67
C SER A 483 7.84 16.84 -15.90
N ARG A 484 8.71 15.89 -16.03
CA ARG A 484 8.98 14.93 -14.98
C ARG A 484 9.94 15.57 -14.00
N MET A 485 9.44 16.43 -13.13
CA MET A 485 10.22 16.82 -11.97
C MET A 485 10.12 15.71 -10.94
N PRO A 486 11.25 15.22 -10.39
CA PRO A 486 11.22 14.40 -9.19
C PRO A 486 10.48 15.18 -8.10
N SER A 487 9.76 14.50 -7.23
CA SER A 487 9.04 15.08 -6.09
C SER A 487 9.98 15.63 -5.00
N SER A 488 11.23 15.96 -5.36
CA SER A 488 12.23 16.59 -4.50
C SER A 488 12.95 17.67 -5.30
N ALA A 489 12.34 18.83 -5.40
CA ALA A 489 13.02 20.09 -5.65
C ALA A 489 12.29 21.20 -4.87
#